data_8be3e22b6e0a7b9cf5d0e0facbec48e3
#
_entry.id   8be3e22b6e0a7b9cf5d0e0facbec48e3
#
_cell.length_a   1.000
_cell.length_b   1.000
_cell.length_c   1.000
_cell.angle_alpha   90.00
_cell.angle_beta   90.00
_cell.angle_gamma   90.00
#
_symmetry.space_group_name_H-M   'P 1'
#
loop_
_entity.id
_entity.type
_entity.pdbx_description
1 polymer ?
#
loop_
_entity_poly.entity_id
_entity_poly.type
_entity_poly.pdbx_seq_one_letter_code
_entity_poly.pdbx_strand_id
1 'polypeptide(L)'
;MNKTVKWILIILGILIAVLIVGKLIAGKGDEGTKVSTEKATKRMIIETVNATGKVYPEVEVKISPDISGEITELNVLEGDSVKKGQVLARIYADIYATQRDQAAAAVNQQQAMTANSQSQLDALKANMDQAEHTYNRQKQLLDDKVISKAEFEQAESAYLSAKANYNAAIASIKGNKASIASAQANLSRANKDLSRTTLIAPMNGVISSLSVKKGERVAGNSFALGTEMMRVADMTVMEVRVNVGENDIVKVNIGDSADVEVDAYNNRKFKGIVTQIAASTATSGSALASTSSNDVTNYEVRIRLDAGSYSDLIDTKKSKKFVFRPGMNASADIKTKRHDDVLSVPINSVSARVKGSDKSIEDKKKEDKKNKPNDDQDNPDNNNATVNSDELEEVVFVLQKDGKVKKTIVKTGIQDINYIEILNGLNAGDEIVTGPYNAVSKTLKDGNKVKVVPKDKLFEK
;
A
#
# COMPACT_ATOMS: atom_id res chain seq x y z
N MET A 1 94.97 -13.42 19.89
CA MET A 1 94.18 -12.73 18.84
C MET A 1 94.99 -11.64 18.24
N ASN A 2 95.38 -11.80 16.97
CA ASN A 2 96.37 -10.96 16.27
C ASN A 2 95.82 -9.50 16.14
N LYS A 3 96.67 -8.47 16.33
CA LYS A 3 96.32 -7.06 16.23
C LYS A 3 95.57 -6.68 14.95
N THR A 4 95.94 -7.38 13.85
CA THR A 4 95.27 -7.20 12.54
C THR A 4 93.83 -7.63 12.50
N VAL A 5 93.41 -8.70 13.25
CA VAL A 5 92.05 -9.20 13.30
C VAL A 5 91.14 -8.20 14.12
N LYS A 6 91.65 -7.53 15.14
CA LYS A 6 90.95 -6.48 15.88
C LYS A 6 90.63 -5.26 14.99
N TRP A 7 91.57 -4.84 14.15
CA TRP A 7 91.39 -3.73 13.24
C TRP A 7 90.38 -4.02 12.12
N ILE A 8 90.36 -5.25 11.63
CA ILE A 8 89.38 -5.70 10.63
C ILE A 8 87.92 -5.68 11.24
N LEU A 9 87.76 -6.15 12.48
CA LEU A 9 86.48 -6.17 13.15
C LEU A 9 86.00 -4.74 13.46
N ILE A 10 86.87 -3.78 13.78
CA ILE A 10 86.56 -2.39 14.00
C ILE A 10 86.11 -1.73 12.68
N ILE A 11 86.83 -1.96 11.58
CA ILE A 11 86.48 -1.41 10.25
C ILE A 11 85.14 -2.01 9.79
N LEU A 12 84.90 -3.31 10.00
CA LEU A 12 83.67 -3.98 9.67
C LEU A 12 82.50 -3.41 10.51
N GLY A 13 82.72 -3.15 11.80
CA GLY A 13 81.72 -2.52 12.68
C GLY A 13 81.36 -1.12 12.25
N ILE A 14 82.37 -0.30 11.84
CA ILE A 14 82.13 1.05 11.32
C ILE A 14 81.40 1.01 9.96
N LEU A 15 81.69 0.03 9.09
CA LEU A 15 81.02 -0.14 7.80
C LEU A 15 79.54 -0.54 8.00
N ILE A 16 79.28 -1.43 8.97
CA ILE A 16 77.88 -1.81 9.31
C ILE A 16 77.15 -0.62 9.96
N ALA A 17 77.82 0.15 10.82
CA ALA A 17 77.21 1.34 11.43
C ALA A 17 76.86 2.40 10.34
N VAL A 18 77.73 2.65 9.36
CA VAL A 18 77.49 3.58 8.26
C VAL A 18 76.36 3.07 7.36
N LEU A 19 76.26 1.75 7.10
CA LEU A 19 75.12 1.17 6.37
C LEU A 19 73.79 1.30 7.12
N ILE A 20 73.81 1.12 8.47
CA ILE A 20 72.61 1.26 9.28
C ILE A 20 72.17 2.75 9.34
N VAL A 21 73.12 3.69 9.52
CA VAL A 21 72.87 5.11 9.52
C VAL A 21 72.42 5.58 8.13
N GLY A 22 73.08 5.07 7.08
CA GLY A 22 72.66 5.31 5.67
C GLY A 22 71.24 4.83 5.41
N LYS A 23 70.86 3.66 5.92
CA LYS A 23 69.51 3.10 5.80
C LYS A 23 68.49 3.84 6.66
N LEU A 24 68.87 4.40 7.83
CA LEU A 24 68.04 5.25 8.68
C LEU A 24 67.82 6.64 8.09
N ILE A 25 68.80 7.21 7.36
CA ILE A 25 68.70 8.51 6.70
C ILE A 25 68.02 8.38 5.32
N ALA A 26 68.25 7.27 4.59
CA ALA A 26 67.58 6.97 3.30
C ALA A 26 66.17 6.43 3.46
N GLY A 27 65.74 6.02 4.66
CA GLY A 27 64.47 5.39 4.94
C GLY A 27 63.40 6.27 5.47
N LYS A 28 63.06 7.32 4.78
CA LYS A 28 61.70 7.92 4.75
C LYS A 28 61.67 8.90 3.59
N GLY A 29 61.74 8.42 2.38
CA GLY A 29 61.17 9.12 1.26
C GLY A 29 59.69 9.35 1.59
N ASP A 30 59.32 10.59 1.74
CA ASP A 30 57.95 11.07 1.95
C ASP A 30 57.16 10.77 0.65
N GLU A 31 56.95 9.46 0.38
CA GLU A 31 56.04 9.00 -0.68
C GLU A 31 54.63 9.31 -0.26
N GLY A 32 54.11 10.47 -0.69
CA GLY A 32 52.75 10.93 -0.41
C GLY A 32 51.76 9.79 -0.69
N THR A 33 50.70 9.74 0.10
CA THR A 33 49.62 8.75 -0.03
C THR A 33 49.15 8.69 -1.49
N LYS A 34 49.14 7.51 -2.12
CA LYS A 34 48.60 7.34 -3.48
C LYS A 34 47.10 7.60 -3.45
N VAL A 35 46.62 8.52 -4.28
CA VAL A 35 45.20 8.91 -4.34
C VAL A 35 44.77 9.04 -5.80
N SER A 36 43.48 8.81 -6.06
CA SER A 36 42.81 9.23 -7.31
C SER A 36 42.09 10.53 -7.11
N THR A 37 42.06 11.35 -8.15
CA THR A 37 41.34 12.63 -8.13
C THR A 37 40.31 12.71 -9.26
N GLU A 38 39.28 13.51 -9.06
CA GLU A 38 38.28 13.85 -10.06
C GLU A 38 37.92 15.36 -9.91
N LYS A 39 37.59 16.00 -11.02
CA LYS A 39 37.21 17.42 -11.00
C LYS A 39 35.72 17.57 -10.61
N ALA A 40 35.42 18.50 -9.74
CA ALA A 40 34.07 18.92 -9.45
C ALA A 40 33.42 19.52 -10.70
N THR A 41 32.38 18.90 -11.21
CA THR A 41 31.68 19.30 -12.43
C THR A 41 30.20 19.47 -12.18
N LYS A 42 29.59 20.33 -12.99
CA LYS A 42 28.14 20.50 -12.95
C LYS A 42 27.46 19.35 -13.68
N ARG A 43 26.47 18.74 -13.02
CA ARG A 43 25.70 17.62 -13.54
C ARG A 43 24.24 17.72 -13.10
N MET A 44 23.40 16.96 -13.76
CA MET A 44 22.05 16.68 -13.30
C MET A 44 22.12 15.54 -12.26
N ILE A 45 21.55 15.76 -11.09
CA ILE A 45 21.40 14.75 -10.03
C ILE A 45 19.91 14.46 -9.84
N ILE A 46 19.57 13.18 -9.77
CA ILE A 46 18.22 12.72 -9.48
C ILE A 46 18.29 11.86 -8.22
N GLU A 47 17.66 12.34 -7.15
CA GLU A 47 17.52 11.55 -5.94
C GLU A 47 16.51 10.42 -6.19
N THR A 48 16.90 9.19 -5.87
CA THR A 48 16.06 8.00 -6.05
C THR A 48 15.85 7.28 -4.74
N VAL A 49 14.61 6.86 -4.52
CA VAL A 49 14.24 5.97 -3.42
C VAL A 49 13.96 4.60 -3.99
N ASN A 50 14.73 3.60 -3.55
CA ASN A 50 14.58 2.22 -3.97
C ASN A 50 13.60 1.50 -3.04
N ALA A 51 12.62 0.82 -3.61
CA ALA A 51 11.65 0.05 -2.87
C ALA A 51 11.30 -1.24 -3.59
N THR A 52 11.02 -2.29 -2.82
CA THR A 52 10.60 -3.59 -3.35
C THR A 52 9.14 -3.86 -3.04
N GLY A 53 8.48 -4.62 -3.91
CA GLY A 53 7.08 -4.90 -3.77
C GLY A 53 6.54 -5.93 -4.75
N LYS A 54 5.24 -5.87 -5.02
CA LYS A 54 4.56 -6.81 -5.92
C LYS A 54 3.62 -6.10 -6.86
N VAL A 55 3.44 -6.71 -8.03
CA VAL A 55 2.49 -6.24 -9.06
C VAL A 55 1.09 -6.71 -8.71
N TYR A 56 0.12 -5.81 -8.80
CA TYR A 56 -1.32 -6.06 -8.62
C TYR A 56 -2.12 -5.34 -9.71
N PRO A 57 -3.35 -5.78 -10.00
CA PRO A 57 -4.28 -4.94 -10.75
C PRO A 57 -4.71 -3.72 -9.92
N GLU A 58 -4.93 -2.57 -10.57
CA GLU A 58 -5.40 -1.35 -9.87
C GLU A 58 -6.77 -1.59 -9.24
N VAL A 59 -7.66 -2.32 -9.94
CA VAL A 59 -8.99 -2.66 -9.46
C VAL A 59 -9.13 -4.17 -9.35
N GLU A 60 -9.33 -4.64 -8.13
CA GLU A 60 -9.62 -6.05 -7.83
C GLU A 60 -10.77 -6.14 -6.82
N VAL A 61 -11.77 -6.95 -7.14
CA VAL A 61 -12.94 -7.17 -6.27
C VAL A 61 -12.95 -8.61 -5.79
N LYS A 62 -12.94 -8.77 -4.47
CA LYS A 62 -13.12 -10.06 -3.80
C LYS A 62 -14.60 -10.44 -3.83
N ILE A 63 -14.90 -11.66 -4.23
CA ILE A 63 -16.25 -12.19 -4.26
C ILE A 63 -16.38 -13.23 -3.15
N SER A 64 -17.26 -12.92 -2.22
CA SER A 64 -17.66 -13.80 -1.12
C SER A 64 -19.18 -13.95 -1.14
N PRO A 65 -19.74 -15.09 -0.76
CA PRO A 65 -21.19 -15.29 -0.72
C PRO A 65 -21.80 -14.55 0.48
N ASP A 66 -23.00 -14.02 0.31
CA ASP A 66 -23.77 -13.45 1.44
C ASP A 66 -24.38 -14.52 2.31
N ILE A 67 -24.64 -15.71 1.74
CA ILE A 67 -25.32 -16.83 2.39
C ILE A 67 -24.43 -18.08 2.40
N SER A 68 -24.59 -18.90 3.42
CA SER A 68 -23.86 -20.17 3.53
C SER A 68 -24.56 -21.29 2.76
N GLY A 69 -23.80 -22.19 2.16
CA GLY A 69 -24.34 -23.34 1.43
C GLY A 69 -23.27 -24.09 0.65
N GLU A 70 -23.69 -25.12 -0.08
CA GLU A 70 -22.85 -25.91 -0.98
C GLU A 70 -22.86 -25.31 -2.39
N ILE A 71 -21.72 -25.29 -3.07
CA ILE A 71 -21.60 -24.82 -4.45
C ILE A 71 -22.13 -25.89 -5.40
N THR A 72 -23.30 -25.65 -5.99
CA THR A 72 -23.93 -26.59 -6.94
C THR A 72 -23.39 -26.43 -8.34
N GLU A 73 -23.09 -25.19 -8.74
CA GLU A 73 -22.55 -24.87 -10.05
C GLU A 73 -21.39 -23.90 -9.92
N LEU A 74 -20.33 -24.11 -10.70
CA LEU A 74 -19.18 -23.23 -10.84
C LEU A 74 -18.88 -23.11 -12.33
N ASN A 75 -19.17 -21.95 -12.92
CA ASN A 75 -19.20 -21.72 -14.36
C ASN A 75 -17.95 -21.02 -14.89
N VAL A 76 -16.93 -20.83 -14.05
CA VAL A 76 -15.71 -20.11 -14.39
C VAL A 76 -14.48 -20.84 -13.88
N LEU A 77 -13.36 -20.62 -14.56
CA LEU A 77 -12.04 -21.09 -14.17
C LEU A 77 -11.13 -19.89 -13.94
N GLU A 78 -10.04 -20.12 -13.25
CA GLU A 78 -8.99 -19.11 -13.10
C GLU A 78 -8.42 -18.71 -14.47
N GLY A 79 -8.32 -17.39 -14.70
CA GLY A 79 -7.89 -16.82 -15.98
C GLY A 79 -9.01 -16.60 -17.00
N ASP A 80 -10.26 -16.97 -16.69
CA ASP A 80 -11.38 -16.69 -17.61
C ASP A 80 -11.80 -15.22 -17.57
N SER A 81 -12.15 -14.67 -18.74
CA SER A 81 -12.71 -13.34 -18.86
C SER A 81 -14.21 -13.37 -18.59
N VAL A 82 -14.68 -12.45 -17.75
CA VAL A 82 -16.08 -12.35 -17.32
C VAL A 82 -16.63 -10.96 -17.58
N LYS A 83 -17.94 -10.89 -17.87
CA LYS A 83 -18.67 -9.64 -18.04
C LYS A 83 -19.50 -9.33 -16.80
N LYS A 84 -19.70 -8.05 -16.51
CA LYS A 84 -20.59 -7.59 -15.44
C LYS A 84 -21.98 -8.23 -15.58
N GLY A 85 -22.49 -8.82 -14.48
CA GLY A 85 -23.76 -9.53 -14.43
C GLY A 85 -23.71 -10.99 -14.88
N GLN A 86 -22.56 -11.50 -15.34
CA GLN A 86 -22.38 -12.91 -15.68
C GLN A 86 -22.45 -13.78 -14.43
N VAL A 87 -23.17 -14.91 -14.48
CA VAL A 87 -23.25 -15.87 -13.38
C VAL A 87 -21.93 -16.63 -13.26
N LEU A 88 -21.31 -16.53 -12.10
CA LEU A 88 -20.01 -17.15 -11.76
C LEU A 88 -20.21 -18.50 -11.06
N ALA A 89 -21.07 -18.52 -10.05
CA ALA A 89 -21.34 -19.70 -9.26
C ALA A 89 -22.79 -19.67 -8.75
N ARG A 90 -23.30 -20.86 -8.40
CA ARG A 90 -24.57 -21.00 -7.69
C ARG A 90 -24.39 -21.82 -6.42
N ILE A 91 -25.02 -21.34 -5.36
CA ILE A 91 -25.09 -22.03 -4.07
C ILE A 91 -26.44 -22.77 -4.01
N TYR A 92 -26.51 -23.87 -3.28
CA TYR A 92 -27.71 -24.68 -3.08
C TYR A 92 -28.89 -23.81 -2.63
N ALA A 93 -29.93 -23.75 -3.47
CA ALA A 93 -31.01 -22.77 -3.38
C ALA A 93 -32.33 -23.29 -2.84
N ASP A 94 -32.50 -24.63 -2.67
CA ASP A 94 -33.81 -25.26 -2.41
C ASP A 94 -34.49 -24.74 -1.13
N ILE A 95 -33.72 -24.51 -0.07
CA ILE A 95 -34.28 -23.97 1.18
C ILE A 95 -34.83 -22.55 0.94
N TYR A 96 -34.12 -21.70 0.21
CA TYR A 96 -34.51 -20.33 -0.09
C TYR A 96 -35.67 -20.30 -1.09
N ALA A 97 -35.71 -21.21 -2.05
CA ALA A 97 -36.82 -21.38 -2.98
C ALA A 97 -38.11 -21.76 -2.21
N THR A 98 -38.01 -22.72 -1.29
CA THR A 98 -39.13 -23.12 -0.43
C THR A 98 -39.63 -21.96 0.44
N GLN A 99 -38.73 -21.18 1.04
CA GLN A 99 -39.10 -19.97 1.82
C GLN A 99 -39.82 -18.93 0.97
N ARG A 100 -39.36 -18.70 -0.27
CA ARG A 100 -40.03 -17.81 -1.22
C ARG A 100 -41.44 -18.30 -1.54
N ASP A 101 -41.62 -19.61 -1.78
CA ASP A 101 -42.90 -20.18 -2.11
C ASP A 101 -43.89 -20.12 -0.93
N GLN A 102 -43.42 -20.35 0.31
CA GLN A 102 -44.20 -20.13 1.54
C GLN A 102 -44.64 -18.69 1.71
N ALA A 103 -43.71 -17.72 1.47
CA ALA A 103 -44.06 -16.30 1.54
C ALA A 103 -45.05 -15.88 0.42
N ALA A 104 -44.94 -16.45 -0.77
CA ALA A 104 -45.90 -16.22 -1.86
C ALA A 104 -47.29 -16.78 -1.51
N ALA A 105 -47.37 -17.99 -0.93
CA ALA A 105 -48.62 -18.56 -0.45
C ALA A 105 -49.29 -17.68 0.62
N ALA A 106 -48.51 -17.09 1.55
CA ALA A 106 -49.02 -16.17 2.57
C ALA A 106 -49.62 -14.89 1.95
N VAL A 107 -49.01 -14.34 0.88
CA VAL A 107 -49.60 -13.20 0.15
C VAL A 107 -50.93 -13.58 -0.48
N ASN A 108 -50.99 -14.76 -1.15
CA ASN A 108 -52.23 -15.23 -1.78
C ASN A 108 -53.35 -15.43 -0.72
N GLN A 109 -53.01 -15.96 0.45
CA GLN A 109 -53.96 -16.11 1.57
C GLN A 109 -54.53 -14.76 2.03
N GLN A 110 -53.68 -13.74 2.22
CA GLN A 110 -54.14 -12.41 2.63
C GLN A 110 -55.00 -11.74 1.54
N GLN A 111 -54.68 -11.96 0.27
CA GLN A 111 -55.46 -11.47 -0.85
C GLN A 111 -56.87 -12.13 -0.85
N ALA A 112 -56.96 -13.44 -0.65
CA ALA A 112 -58.25 -14.15 -0.57
C ALA A 112 -59.09 -13.65 0.61
N MET A 113 -58.47 -13.43 1.79
CA MET A 113 -59.17 -12.81 2.95
C MET A 113 -59.69 -11.44 2.66
N THR A 114 -58.94 -10.61 1.95
CA THR A 114 -59.35 -9.24 1.57
C THR A 114 -60.51 -9.33 0.56
N ALA A 115 -60.48 -10.21 -0.42
CA ALA A 115 -61.57 -10.42 -1.36
C ALA A 115 -62.87 -10.86 -0.67
N ASN A 116 -62.79 -11.74 0.34
CA ASN A 116 -63.94 -12.13 1.15
C ASN A 116 -64.49 -10.95 1.93
N SER A 117 -63.62 -10.14 2.58
CA SER A 117 -64.03 -8.92 3.29
C SER A 117 -64.67 -7.87 2.34
N GLN A 118 -64.19 -7.83 1.07
CA GLN A 118 -64.80 -6.94 0.07
C GLN A 118 -66.24 -7.38 -0.26
N SER A 119 -66.48 -8.69 -0.43
CA SER A 119 -67.84 -9.19 -0.65
C SER A 119 -68.79 -8.94 0.55
N GLN A 120 -68.27 -8.98 1.79
CA GLN A 120 -69.02 -8.60 2.99
C GLN A 120 -69.33 -7.07 3.00
N LEU A 121 -68.34 -6.24 2.58
CA LEU A 121 -68.55 -4.79 2.46
C LEU A 121 -69.69 -4.48 1.49
N ASP A 122 -69.73 -5.14 0.33
CA ASP A 122 -70.75 -4.94 -0.69
C ASP A 122 -72.17 -5.27 -0.15
N ALA A 123 -72.29 -6.34 0.64
CA ALA A 123 -73.57 -6.68 1.33
C ALA A 123 -73.95 -5.64 2.36
N LEU A 124 -73.00 -5.13 3.18
CA LEU A 124 -73.24 -4.10 4.18
C LEU A 124 -73.59 -2.75 3.52
N LYS A 125 -73.00 -2.46 2.34
CA LYS A 125 -73.33 -1.32 1.54
C LYS A 125 -74.78 -1.37 1.08
N ALA A 126 -75.23 -2.48 0.52
CA ALA A 126 -76.63 -2.65 0.10
C ALA A 126 -77.61 -2.45 1.27
N ASN A 127 -77.28 -2.97 2.47
CA ASN A 127 -78.09 -2.74 3.65
C ASN A 127 -78.12 -1.29 4.08
N MET A 128 -77.00 -0.56 4.04
CA MET A 128 -76.94 0.86 4.35
C MET A 128 -77.78 1.69 3.35
N ASP A 129 -77.62 1.43 2.03
CA ASP A 129 -78.35 2.11 0.96
C ASP A 129 -79.85 1.90 1.15
N GLN A 130 -80.36 0.70 1.51
CA GLN A 130 -81.74 0.41 1.79
C GLN A 130 -82.22 1.21 3.01
N ALA A 131 -81.44 1.26 4.10
CA ALA A 131 -81.80 2.03 5.31
C ALA A 131 -81.84 3.55 5.03
N GLU A 132 -80.89 4.04 4.18
CA GLU A 132 -80.85 5.43 3.73
C GLU A 132 -82.10 5.82 2.94
N HIS A 133 -82.53 4.99 1.98
CA HIS A 133 -83.78 5.21 1.26
C HIS A 133 -85.00 5.25 2.16
N THR A 134 -85.02 4.38 3.20
CA THR A 134 -86.10 4.38 4.17
C THR A 134 -86.09 5.61 5.04
N TYR A 135 -84.93 6.02 5.55
CA TYR A 135 -84.73 7.25 6.31
C TYR A 135 -85.15 8.49 5.53
N ASN A 136 -84.72 8.63 4.27
CA ASN A 136 -85.08 9.78 3.42
C ASN A 136 -86.60 9.85 3.18
N ARG A 137 -87.24 8.71 2.91
CA ARG A 137 -88.73 8.65 2.76
C ARG A 137 -89.46 9.00 4.06
N GLN A 138 -89.00 8.48 5.21
CA GLN A 138 -89.60 8.79 6.50
C GLN A 138 -89.41 10.26 6.88
N LYS A 139 -88.27 10.83 6.55
CA LYS A 139 -88.01 12.27 6.74
C LYS A 139 -89.01 13.17 5.99
N GLN A 140 -89.27 12.83 4.74
CA GLN A 140 -90.24 13.56 3.92
C GLN A 140 -91.63 13.42 4.50
N LEU A 141 -92.09 12.24 4.96
CA LEU A 141 -93.36 12.04 5.58
C LEU A 141 -93.51 12.77 6.94
N LEU A 142 -92.42 12.92 7.69
CA LEU A 142 -92.42 13.74 8.92
C LEU A 142 -92.57 15.23 8.61
N ASP A 143 -91.85 15.72 7.57
CA ASP A 143 -91.98 17.11 7.11
C ASP A 143 -93.38 17.41 6.65
N ASP A 144 -94.08 16.42 6.00
CA ASP A 144 -95.52 16.49 5.59
C ASP A 144 -96.50 16.25 6.78
N LYS A 145 -95.98 16.02 8.03
CA LYS A 145 -96.73 15.73 9.25
C LYS A 145 -97.62 14.46 9.17
N VAL A 146 -97.20 13.49 8.38
CA VAL A 146 -97.99 12.21 8.18
C VAL A 146 -97.64 11.18 9.23
N ILE A 147 -96.40 11.20 9.78
CA ILE A 147 -95.90 10.23 10.75
C ILE A 147 -95.49 10.91 12.07
N SER A 148 -95.35 10.06 13.11
CA SER A 148 -94.86 10.49 14.42
C SER A 148 -93.33 10.68 14.46
N LYS A 149 -92.83 11.56 15.34
CA LYS A 149 -91.45 11.77 15.57
C LYS A 149 -90.73 10.47 16.03
N ALA A 150 -91.40 9.61 16.80
CA ALA A 150 -90.84 8.33 17.26
C ALA A 150 -90.59 7.33 16.10
N GLU A 151 -91.50 7.29 15.09
CA GLU A 151 -91.32 6.47 13.89
C GLU A 151 -90.14 6.94 13.04
N PHE A 152 -89.93 8.27 12.91
CA PHE A 152 -88.78 8.83 12.24
C PHE A 152 -87.45 8.48 12.99
N GLU A 153 -87.39 8.70 14.32
CA GLU A 153 -86.23 8.39 15.17
C GLU A 153 -85.80 6.89 15.05
N GLN A 154 -86.79 5.99 14.90
CA GLN A 154 -86.52 4.57 14.63
C GLN A 154 -85.81 4.34 13.28
N ALA A 155 -86.29 5.04 12.23
CA ALA A 155 -85.61 4.90 10.88
C ALA A 155 -84.22 5.54 10.85
N GLU A 156 -84.09 6.69 11.57
CA GLU A 156 -82.77 7.35 11.72
C GLU A 156 -81.77 6.45 12.47
N SER A 157 -82.21 5.87 13.59
CA SER A 157 -81.33 4.89 14.35
C SER A 157 -80.93 3.70 13.51
N ALA A 158 -81.84 3.13 12.68
CA ALA A 158 -81.54 2.05 11.79
C ALA A 158 -80.52 2.41 10.72
N TYR A 159 -80.65 3.63 10.12
CA TYR A 159 -79.71 4.17 9.16
C TYR A 159 -78.31 4.41 9.78
N LEU A 160 -78.22 5.05 10.94
CA LEU A 160 -76.99 5.31 11.66
C LEU A 160 -76.25 3.99 12.02
N SER A 161 -77.00 2.97 12.46
CA SER A 161 -76.46 1.62 12.74
C SER A 161 -75.90 0.95 11.50
N ALA A 162 -76.62 0.93 10.35
CA ALA A 162 -76.15 0.37 9.11
C ALA A 162 -74.89 1.12 8.59
N LYS A 163 -74.89 2.46 8.69
CA LYS A 163 -73.70 3.27 8.32
C LYS A 163 -72.50 3.00 9.20
N ALA A 164 -72.70 2.81 10.51
CA ALA A 164 -71.62 2.45 11.42
C ALA A 164 -71.00 1.06 11.03
N ASN A 165 -71.83 0.08 10.73
CA ASN A 165 -71.42 -1.25 10.30
C ASN A 165 -70.63 -1.21 8.96
N TYR A 166 -71.08 -0.43 8.00
CA TYR A 166 -70.38 -0.18 6.72
C TYR A 166 -69.01 0.45 6.93
N ASN A 167 -68.92 1.51 7.77
CA ASN A 167 -67.67 2.15 8.08
C ASN A 167 -66.69 1.22 8.82
N ALA A 168 -67.20 0.37 9.72
CA ALA A 168 -66.38 -0.65 10.39
C ALA A 168 -65.78 -1.66 9.38
N ALA A 169 -66.57 -2.10 8.38
CA ALA A 169 -66.10 -2.99 7.32
C ALA A 169 -65.05 -2.31 6.43
N ILE A 170 -65.17 -1.01 6.10
CA ILE A 170 -64.14 -0.24 5.41
C ILE A 170 -62.84 -0.24 6.22
N ALA A 171 -62.92 0.02 7.51
CA ALA A 171 -61.74 -0.01 8.39
C ALA A 171 -61.08 -1.39 8.44
N SER A 172 -61.89 -2.49 8.45
CA SER A 172 -61.40 -3.87 8.38
C SER A 172 -60.64 -4.14 7.06
N ILE A 173 -61.19 -3.71 5.92
CA ILE A 173 -60.51 -3.82 4.62
C ILE A 173 -59.19 -3.05 4.62
N LYS A 174 -59.15 -1.85 5.20
CA LYS A 174 -57.90 -1.09 5.34
C LYS A 174 -56.87 -1.86 6.16
N GLY A 175 -57.29 -2.50 7.25
CA GLY A 175 -56.42 -3.39 8.03
C GLY A 175 -55.90 -4.61 7.22
N ASN A 176 -56.81 -5.26 6.45
CA ASN A 176 -56.43 -6.37 5.59
C ASN A 176 -55.43 -5.96 4.48
N LYS A 177 -55.58 -4.78 3.89
CA LYS A 177 -54.62 -4.22 2.94
C LYS A 177 -53.25 -3.97 3.56
N ALA A 178 -53.18 -3.55 4.81
CA ALA A 178 -51.92 -3.43 5.54
C ALA A 178 -51.26 -4.79 5.79
N SER A 179 -52.06 -5.84 6.05
CA SER A 179 -51.59 -7.21 6.19
C SER A 179 -51.03 -7.76 4.87
N ILE A 180 -51.66 -7.46 3.71
CA ILE A 180 -51.12 -7.77 2.38
C ILE A 180 -49.75 -7.09 2.19
N ALA A 181 -49.61 -5.81 2.51
CA ALA A 181 -48.37 -5.08 2.37
C ALA A 181 -47.25 -5.70 3.22
N SER A 182 -47.56 -6.15 4.44
CA SER A 182 -46.60 -6.87 5.29
C SER A 182 -46.20 -8.23 4.69
N ALA A 183 -47.16 -9.04 4.20
CA ALA A 183 -46.86 -10.31 3.53
C ALA A 183 -46.03 -10.08 2.26
N GLN A 184 -46.32 -9.06 1.47
CA GLN A 184 -45.59 -8.65 0.28
C GLN A 184 -44.14 -8.26 0.60
N ALA A 185 -43.90 -7.55 1.72
CA ALA A 185 -42.55 -7.23 2.19
C ALA A 185 -41.76 -8.47 2.57
N ASN A 186 -42.40 -9.45 3.21
CA ASN A 186 -41.78 -10.74 3.52
C ASN A 186 -41.43 -11.55 2.24
N LEU A 187 -42.32 -11.58 1.25
CA LEU A 187 -42.04 -12.18 -0.06
C LEU A 187 -40.86 -11.49 -0.76
N SER A 188 -40.81 -10.16 -0.70
CA SER A 188 -39.69 -9.40 -1.26
C SER A 188 -38.37 -9.75 -0.59
N ARG A 189 -38.36 -9.95 0.73
CA ARG A 189 -37.17 -10.42 1.48
C ARG A 189 -36.76 -11.80 1.00
N ALA A 190 -37.69 -12.77 0.97
CA ALA A 190 -37.40 -14.14 0.52
C ALA A 190 -36.88 -14.18 -0.93
N ASN A 191 -37.39 -13.34 -1.83
CA ASN A 191 -36.88 -13.21 -3.19
C ASN A 191 -35.43 -12.67 -3.23
N LYS A 192 -35.09 -11.71 -2.38
CA LYS A 192 -33.72 -11.19 -2.26
C LYS A 192 -32.77 -12.28 -1.75
N ASP A 193 -33.18 -13.04 -0.74
CA ASP A 193 -32.37 -14.12 -0.18
C ASP A 193 -32.15 -15.23 -1.21
N LEU A 194 -33.17 -15.58 -2.01
CA LEU A 194 -33.02 -16.50 -3.13
C LEU A 194 -32.07 -15.93 -4.21
N SER A 195 -32.15 -14.62 -4.53
CA SER A 195 -31.25 -14.01 -5.52
C SER A 195 -29.77 -14.05 -5.10
N ARG A 196 -29.49 -14.00 -3.79
CA ARG A 196 -28.14 -14.10 -3.22
C ARG A 196 -27.50 -15.49 -3.33
N THR A 197 -28.29 -16.52 -3.69
CA THR A 197 -27.74 -17.86 -3.98
C THR A 197 -26.98 -17.88 -5.31
N THR A 198 -27.21 -16.90 -6.19
CA THR A 198 -26.53 -16.78 -7.47
C THR A 198 -25.48 -15.68 -7.40
N LEU A 199 -24.21 -16.06 -7.50
CA LEU A 199 -23.10 -15.12 -7.52
C LEU A 199 -22.87 -14.62 -8.93
N ILE A 200 -22.83 -13.30 -9.09
CA ILE A 200 -22.63 -12.62 -10.37
C ILE A 200 -21.39 -11.73 -10.34
N ALA A 201 -20.76 -11.53 -11.48
CA ALA A 201 -19.62 -10.62 -11.62
C ALA A 201 -20.05 -9.16 -11.40
N PRO A 202 -19.41 -8.42 -10.48
CA PRO A 202 -19.74 -7.01 -10.20
C PRO A 202 -19.22 -6.07 -11.29
N MET A 203 -18.19 -6.49 -12.05
CA MET A 203 -17.52 -5.72 -13.11
C MET A 203 -17.06 -6.61 -14.24
N ASN A 204 -16.66 -6.00 -15.35
CA ASN A 204 -15.93 -6.69 -16.40
C ASN A 204 -14.50 -6.93 -15.92
N GLY A 205 -13.93 -8.09 -16.20
CA GLY A 205 -12.57 -8.40 -15.79
C GLY A 205 -12.20 -9.85 -16.05
N VAL A 206 -11.21 -10.31 -15.31
CA VAL A 206 -10.67 -11.67 -15.36
C VAL A 206 -10.69 -12.26 -13.98
N ILE A 207 -10.94 -13.55 -13.87
CA ILE A 207 -10.81 -14.27 -12.59
C ILE A 207 -9.31 -14.38 -12.26
N SER A 208 -8.85 -13.56 -11.31
CA SER A 208 -7.44 -13.53 -10.89
C SER A 208 -7.08 -14.65 -9.91
N SER A 209 -8.07 -15.13 -9.16
CA SER A 209 -7.92 -16.23 -8.19
C SER A 209 -9.25 -16.94 -8.01
N LEU A 210 -9.21 -18.26 -7.89
CA LEU A 210 -10.36 -19.13 -7.61
C LEU A 210 -10.00 -20.06 -6.45
N SER A 211 -10.54 -19.78 -5.26
CA SER A 211 -10.19 -20.47 -4.01
C SER A 211 -11.11 -21.66 -3.67
N VAL A 212 -12.17 -21.89 -4.44
CA VAL A 212 -13.21 -22.89 -4.14
C VAL A 212 -13.48 -23.83 -5.30
N LYS A 213 -14.07 -24.99 -4.99
CA LYS A 213 -14.45 -26.01 -5.98
C LYS A 213 -15.96 -26.31 -5.92
N LYS A 214 -16.50 -26.83 -7.02
CA LYS A 214 -17.88 -27.36 -7.07
C LYS A 214 -18.04 -28.48 -6.03
N GLY A 215 -19.14 -28.47 -5.27
CA GLY A 215 -19.42 -29.40 -4.18
C GLY A 215 -18.84 -28.95 -2.83
N GLU A 216 -18.08 -27.87 -2.77
CA GLU A 216 -17.53 -27.34 -1.53
C GLU A 216 -18.57 -26.50 -0.78
N ARG A 217 -18.51 -26.54 0.55
CA ARG A 217 -19.39 -25.76 1.41
C ARG A 217 -18.73 -24.44 1.81
N VAL A 218 -19.42 -23.34 1.57
CA VAL A 218 -18.93 -21.98 1.86
C VAL A 218 -19.74 -21.31 2.94
N ALA A 219 -19.08 -20.45 3.72
CA ALA A 219 -19.71 -19.64 4.74
C ALA A 219 -20.05 -18.24 4.18
N GLY A 220 -21.26 -17.78 4.45
CA GLY A 220 -21.70 -16.44 4.08
C GLY A 220 -21.21 -15.35 5.03
N ASN A 221 -21.22 -14.11 4.59
CA ASN A 221 -20.78 -12.93 5.34
C ASN A 221 -21.71 -12.53 6.50
N SER A 222 -22.84 -13.23 6.71
CA SER A 222 -23.88 -12.79 7.64
C SER A 222 -23.46 -12.80 9.12
N PHE A 223 -22.48 -13.64 9.51
CA PHE A 223 -22.10 -13.84 10.92
C PHE A 223 -20.59 -13.87 11.18
N ALA A 224 -19.75 -13.91 10.14
CA ALA A 224 -18.29 -13.95 10.25
C ALA A 224 -17.66 -13.45 8.94
N LEU A 225 -16.32 -13.40 8.88
CA LEU A 225 -15.61 -13.22 7.61
C LEU A 225 -16.01 -14.35 6.66
N GLY A 226 -16.81 -14.04 5.64
CA GLY A 226 -17.24 -15.00 4.64
C GLY A 226 -16.07 -15.63 3.91
N THR A 227 -16.30 -16.85 3.39
CA THR A 227 -15.29 -17.53 2.57
C THR A 227 -15.04 -16.73 1.29
N GLU A 228 -13.79 -16.29 1.06
CA GLU A 228 -13.41 -15.71 -0.22
C GLU A 228 -13.43 -16.79 -1.29
N MET A 229 -14.38 -16.70 -2.24
CA MET A 229 -14.54 -17.71 -3.28
C MET A 229 -13.62 -17.46 -4.47
N MET A 230 -13.57 -16.23 -4.94
CA MET A 230 -12.79 -15.82 -6.11
C MET A 230 -12.55 -14.32 -6.11
N ARG A 231 -11.65 -13.87 -6.99
CA ARG A 231 -11.40 -12.46 -7.26
C ARG A 231 -11.60 -12.15 -8.72
N VAL A 232 -12.25 -11.03 -9.00
CA VAL A 232 -12.36 -10.46 -10.34
C VAL A 232 -11.49 -9.22 -10.42
N ALA A 233 -10.58 -9.18 -11.37
CA ALA A 233 -9.60 -8.11 -11.53
C ALA A 233 -9.66 -7.50 -12.92
N ASP A 234 -9.46 -6.20 -13.01
CA ASP A 234 -9.23 -5.51 -14.27
C ASP A 234 -7.73 -5.56 -14.60
N MET A 235 -7.36 -6.35 -15.61
CA MET A 235 -5.98 -6.55 -16.01
C MET A 235 -5.47 -5.51 -17.02
N THR A 236 -6.28 -4.50 -17.33
CA THR A 236 -5.90 -3.44 -18.28
C THR A 236 -4.96 -2.42 -17.64
N VAL A 237 -5.12 -2.15 -16.35
CA VAL A 237 -4.31 -1.22 -15.59
C VAL A 237 -3.67 -1.96 -14.41
N MET A 238 -2.34 -1.96 -14.40
CA MET A 238 -1.55 -2.61 -13.35
C MET A 238 -0.86 -1.58 -12.47
N GLU A 239 -0.77 -1.88 -11.19
CA GLU A 239 -0.01 -1.11 -10.20
C GLU A 239 1.02 -1.98 -9.50
N VAL A 240 2.09 -1.36 -9.05
CA VAL A 240 3.06 -2.01 -8.16
C VAL A 240 2.90 -1.43 -6.77
N ARG A 241 2.70 -2.30 -5.79
CA ARG A 241 2.65 -1.93 -4.38
C ARG A 241 4.01 -2.21 -3.78
N VAL A 242 4.72 -1.15 -3.46
CA VAL A 242 6.07 -1.21 -2.90
C VAL A 242 6.08 -0.76 -1.45
N ASN A 243 6.99 -1.32 -0.66
CA ASN A 243 7.19 -0.96 0.73
C ASN A 243 8.38 0.00 0.82
N VAL A 244 8.11 1.23 1.26
CA VAL A 244 9.10 2.28 1.47
C VAL A 244 9.32 2.47 2.97
N GLY A 245 10.59 2.51 3.39
CA GLY A 245 10.94 2.72 4.79
C GLY A 245 10.59 4.12 5.31
N GLU A 246 10.44 4.27 6.63
CA GLU A 246 10.05 5.51 7.31
C GLU A 246 10.99 6.68 6.97
N ASN A 247 12.29 6.43 6.84
CA ASN A 247 13.27 7.48 6.55
C ASN A 247 13.15 8.04 5.12
N ASP A 248 12.62 7.26 4.19
CA ASP A 248 12.56 7.61 2.78
C ASP A 248 11.17 8.04 2.31
N ILE A 249 10.11 7.65 3.04
CA ILE A 249 8.72 8.01 2.67
C ILE A 249 8.49 9.53 2.66
N VAL A 250 9.20 10.27 3.52
CA VAL A 250 9.12 11.74 3.61
C VAL A 250 9.58 12.43 2.30
N LYS A 251 10.41 11.74 1.51
CA LYS A 251 10.93 12.25 0.24
C LYS A 251 10.00 11.99 -0.94
N VAL A 252 9.11 10.98 -0.84
CA VAL A 252 8.23 10.51 -1.92
C VAL A 252 6.97 11.36 -1.95
N ASN A 253 6.58 11.81 -3.14
CA ASN A 253 5.37 12.59 -3.38
C ASN A 253 4.47 11.88 -4.40
N ILE A 254 3.16 12.15 -4.30
CA ILE A 254 2.21 11.73 -5.33
C ILE A 254 2.54 12.47 -6.63
N GLY A 255 2.64 11.73 -7.72
CA GLY A 255 3.03 12.24 -9.03
C GLY A 255 4.49 11.99 -9.39
N ASP A 256 5.32 11.53 -8.46
CA ASP A 256 6.71 11.17 -8.74
C ASP A 256 6.77 10.06 -9.79
N SER A 257 7.71 10.19 -10.72
CA SER A 257 7.96 9.15 -11.72
C SER A 257 8.82 8.03 -11.14
N ALA A 258 8.54 6.80 -11.53
CA ALA A 258 9.31 5.65 -11.10
C ALA A 258 9.71 4.78 -12.29
N ASP A 259 10.92 4.23 -12.22
CA ASP A 259 11.37 3.16 -13.08
C ASP A 259 11.16 1.84 -12.34
N VAL A 260 10.28 0.99 -12.87
CA VAL A 260 9.90 -0.29 -12.25
C VAL A 260 10.54 -1.43 -13.02
N GLU A 261 11.21 -2.32 -12.31
CA GLU A 261 11.76 -3.56 -12.85
C GLU A 261 11.01 -4.74 -12.24
N VAL A 262 10.42 -5.58 -13.10
CA VAL A 262 9.69 -6.78 -12.69
C VAL A 262 10.61 -7.98 -12.89
N ASP A 263 10.82 -8.81 -11.86
CA ASP A 263 11.78 -9.93 -11.88
C ASP A 263 11.55 -10.92 -13.02
N ALA A 264 10.29 -11.06 -13.47
CA ALA A 264 9.95 -11.93 -14.59
C ALA A 264 10.44 -11.40 -15.96
N TYR A 265 10.81 -10.12 -16.04
CA TYR A 265 11.26 -9.45 -17.26
C TYR A 265 12.64 -8.84 -17.03
N ASN A 266 13.66 -9.68 -17.00
CA ASN A 266 15.05 -9.28 -16.77
C ASN A 266 15.49 -8.13 -17.69
N ASN A 267 16.19 -7.14 -17.11
CA ASN A 267 16.76 -5.96 -17.80
C ASN A 267 15.73 -5.04 -18.49
N ARG A 268 14.44 -5.13 -18.17
CA ARG A 268 13.45 -4.23 -18.72
C ARG A 268 12.86 -3.32 -17.64
N LYS A 269 12.99 -2.01 -17.84
CA LYS A 269 12.40 -0.99 -16.98
C LYS A 269 11.07 -0.52 -17.57
N PHE A 270 10.04 -0.60 -16.74
CA PHE A 270 8.71 -0.08 -17.04
C PHE A 270 8.55 1.28 -16.37
N LYS A 271 7.93 2.22 -17.04
CA LYS A 271 7.64 3.53 -16.45
C LYS A 271 6.37 3.45 -15.62
N GLY A 272 6.38 4.14 -14.49
CA GLY A 272 5.24 4.28 -13.61
C GLY A 272 5.18 5.64 -12.95
N ILE A 273 4.04 5.93 -12.32
CA ILE A 273 3.79 7.18 -11.60
C ILE A 273 3.21 6.80 -10.23
N VAL A 274 3.70 7.44 -9.18
CA VAL A 274 3.17 7.30 -7.83
C VAL A 274 1.76 7.89 -7.78
N THR A 275 0.76 7.03 -7.50
CA THR A 275 -0.65 7.45 -7.45
C THR A 275 -1.16 7.59 -6.02
N GLN A 276 -0.64 6.78 -5.10
CA GLN A 276 -1.09 6.77 -3.72
C GLN A 276 0.05 6.41 -2.77
N ILE A 277 0.03 7.05 -1.60
CA ILE A 277 0.91 6.73 -0.47
C ILE A 277 0.00 6.38 0.70
N ALA A 278 0.19 5.20 1.30
CA ALA A 278 -0.62 4.79 2.44
C ALA A 278 -0.33 5.67 3.67
N ALA A 279 -1.38 6.10 4.35
CA ALA A 279 -1.28 6.90 5.57
C ALA A 279 -0.98 6.05 6.83
N SER A 280 -1.07 4.71 6.72
CA SER A 280 -0.82 3.77 7.79
C SER A 280 0.26 2.76 7.39
N THR A 281 0.93 2.19 8.38
CA THR A 281 1.97 1.20 8.16
C THR A 281 1.42 -0.09 7.55
N ALA A 282 2.20 -0.76 6.73
CA ALA A 282 1.81 -2.00 6.03
C ALA A 282 1.36 -3.14 6.96
N THR A 283 1.71 -3.09 8.25
CA THR A 283 1.41 -4.11 9.27
C THR A 283 0.01 -3.97 9.89
N SER A 284 -0.74 -2.90 9.61
CA SER A 284 -2.02 -2.58 10.28
C SER A 284 -3.18 -3.54 9.98
N GLY A 285 -3.01 -4.56 9.13
CA GLY A 285 -4.06 -5.49 8.72
C GLY A 285 -4.13 -6.83 9.45
N SER A 286 -3.17 -7.18 10.31
CA SER A 286 -3.14 -8.47 11.00
C SER A 286 -3.07 -8.27 12.51
N ALA A 287 -4.22 -8.24 13.16
CA ALA A 287 -4.38 -8.05 14.62
C ALA A 287 -3.79 -9.20 15.48
N LEU A 288 -3.00 -10.09 14.90
CA LEU A 288 -2.39 -11.27 15.56
C LEU A 288 -0.88 -11.40 15.27
N ALA A 289 -0.23 -10.38 14.71
CA ALA A 289 1.22 -10.42 14.53
C ALA A 289 1.91 -9.99 15.83
N SER A 290 2.47 -10.99 16.47
CA SER A 290 3.43 -11.00 17.59
C SER A 290 4.27 -9.72 17.74
N THR A 291 4.29 -9.23 18.94
CA THR A 291 5.24 -8.28 19.54
C THR A 291 6.70 -8.75 19.39
N SER A 292 7.26 -8.65 18.19
CA SER A 292 8.71 -8.62 18.01
C SER A 292 9.12 -7.15 17.81
N SER A 293 9.79 -6.60 18.78
CA SER A 293 10.18 -5.20 18.93
C SER A 293 11.24 -4.68 17.94
N ASN A 294 11.39 -5.30 16.77
CA ASN A 294 12.35 -4.91 15.71
C ASN A 294 11.71 -4.81 14.32
N ASP A 295 10.39 -4.64 14.22
CA ASP A 295 9.77 -4.46 12.91
C ASP A 295 10.08 -3.06 12.35
N VAL A 296 10.78 -3.05 11.24
CA VAL A 296 11.04 -1.82 10.46
C VAL A 296 9.70 -1.29 9.95
N THR A 297 9.37 -0.06 10.32
CA THR A 297 8.15 0.61 9.88
C THR A 297 8.22 0.89 8.37
N ASN A 298 7.36 0.25 7.59
CA ASN A 298 7.26 0.46 6.16
C ASN A 298 5.89 1.03 5.79
N TYR A 299 5.86 1.87 4.77
CA TYR A 299 4.65 2.46 4.19
C TYR A 299 4.43 1.92 2.78
N GLU A 300 3.19 1.51 2.47
CA GLU A 300 2.83 1.06 1.13
C GLU A 300 2.69 2.25 0.19
N VAL A 301 3.45 2.22 -0.90
CA VAL A 301 3.35 3.19 -2.00
C VAL A 301 2.85 2.47 -3.24
N ARG A 302 1.85 3.03 -3.91
CA ARG A 302 1.27 2.48 -5.13
C ARG A 302 1.76 3.25 -6.34
N ILE A 303 2.32 2.51 -7.28
CA ILE A 303 2.90 3.03 -8.52
C ILE A 303 2.13 2.43 -9.67
N ARG A 304 1.32 3.23 -10.37
CA ARG A 304 0.61 2.79 -11.56
C ARG A 304 1.57 2.70 -12.73
N LEU A 305 1.60 1.55 -13.39
CA LEU A 305 2.41 1.32 -14.58
C LEU A 305 1.80 2.05 -15.79
N ASP A 306 2.65 2.69 -16.58
CA ASP A 306 2.23 3.29 -17.83
C ASP A 306 1.99 2.20 -18.89
N ALA A 307 0.77 2.12 -19.40
CA ALA A 307 0.37 1.15 -20.42
C ALA A 307 1.23 1.23 -21.68
N GLY A 308 1.74 2.43 -22.03
CA GLY A 308 2.67 2.63 -23.15
C GLY A 308 3.99 1.87 -22.98
N SER A 309 4.44 1.63 -21.75
CA SER A 309 5.73 0.99 -21.49
C SER A 309 5.74 -0.53 -21.71
N TYR A 310 4.56 -1.18 -21.80
CA TYR A 310 4.42 -2.62 -22.00
C TYR A 310 3.44 -3.01 -23.13
N SER A 311 3.01 -2.05 -23.93
CA SER A 311 2.06 -2.27 -25.04
C SER A 311 2.53 -3.29 -26.08
N ASP A 312 3.84 -3.38 -26.31
CA ASP A 312 4.50 -4.36 -27.19
C ASP A 312 4.45 -5.81 -26.68
N LEU A 313 4.26 -5.99 -25.36
CA LEU A 313 4.11 -7.31 -24.76
C LEU A 313 2.66 -7.83 -24.80
N ILE A 314 1.70 -6.97 -25.14
CA ILE A 314 0.28 -7.34 -25.27
C ILE A 314 0.07 -8.06 -26.59
N ASP A 315 0.07 -9.39 -26.56
CA ASP A 315 -0.21 -10.21 -27.74
C ASP A 315 -1.73 -10.31 -27.97
N THR A 316 -2.26 -9.46 -28.85
CA THR A 316 -3.68 -9.40 -29.19
C THR A 316 -4.23 -10.70 -29.81
N LYS A 317 -3.36 -11.61 -30.26
CA LYS A 317 -3.74 -12.90 -30.85
C LYS A 317 -3.94 -14.03 -29.84
N LYS A 318 -3.45 -13.86 -28.60
CA LYS A 318 -3.57 -14.90 -27.54
C LYS A 318 -4.35 -14.35 -26.36
N SER A 319 -5.65 -14.49 -26.42
CA SER A 319 -6.66 -13.98 -25.47
C SER A 319 -6.44 -14.34 -23.98
N LYS A 320 -5.53 -15.25 -23.64
CA LYS A 320 -5.29 -15.73 -22.26
C LYS A 320 -3.88 -15.41 -21.74
N LYS A 321 -3.06 -14.63 -22.46
CA LYS A 321 -1.70 -14.31 -22.03
C LYS A 321 -1.63 -12.89 -21.47
N PHE A 322 -1.71 -12.78 -20.14
CA PHE A 322 -1.52 -11.50 -19.46
C PHE A 322 -0.02 -11.21 -19.35
N VAL A 323 0.36 -9.96 -19.56
CA VAL A 323 1.74 -9.48 -19.43
C VAL A 323 2.18 -9.64 -17.99
N PHE A 324 1.39 -9.14 -17.05
CA PHE A 324 1.68 -9.25 -15.64
C PHE A 324 0.64 -10.15 -14.96
N ARG A 325 1.10 -10.89 -13.95
CA ARG A 325 0.23 -11.67 -13.07
C ARG A 325 0.27 -11.07 -11.67
N PRO A 326 -0.87 -11.00 -10.98
CA PRO A 326 -0.90 -10.57 -9.58
C PRO A 326 0.08 -11.37 -8.73
N GLY A 327 0.83 -10.68 -7.87
CA GLY A 327 1.83 -11.29 -6.99
C GLY A 327 3.24 -11.41 -7.55
N MET A 328 3.50 -11.03 -8.83
CA MET A 328 4.88 -10.97 -9.35
C MET A 328 5.69 -9.96 -8.54
N ASN A 329 6.94 -10.32 -8.20
CA ASN A 329 7.85 -9.42 -7.51
C ASN A 329 8.35 -8.34 -8.47
N ALA A 330 8.54 -7.15 -7.91
CA ALA A 330 9.08 -6.00 -8.63
C ALA A 330 9.87 -5.10 -7.68
N SER A 331 10.86 -4.41 -8.24
CA SER A 331 11.58 -3.32 -7.59
C SER A 331 11.28 -2.01 -8.32
N ALA A 332 11.24 -0.92 -7.58
CA ALA A 332 10.96 0.40 -8.13
C ALA A 332 11.99 1.41 -7.64
N ASP A 333 12.53 2.17 -8.58
CA ASP A 333 13.39 3.34 -8.36
C ASP A 333 12.51 4.60 -8.50
N ILE A 334 12.03 5.13 -7.39
CA ILE A 334 11.16 6.32 -7.36
C ILE A 334 12.05 7.56 -7.42
N LYS A 335 11.85 8.40 -8.45
CA LYS A 335 12.60 9.65 -8.66
C LYS A 335 11.90 10.77 -7.89
N THR A 336 12.50 11.17 -6.76
CA THR A 336 11.86 12.13 -5.84
C THR A 336 12.21 13.57 -6.14
N LYS A 337 13.51 13.87 -6.24
CA LYS A 337 13.99 15.23 -6.52
C LYS A 337 14.94 15.22 -7.69
N ARG A 338 14.85 16.24 -8.51
CA ARG A 338 15.75 16.47 -9.63
C ARG A 338 16.32 17.87 -9.55
N HIS A 339 17.65 17.96 -9.54
CA HIS A 339 18.37 19.22 -9.66
C HIS A 339 19.22 19.19 -10.93
N ASP A 340 19.03 20.17 -11.78
CA ASP A 340 19.78 20.32 -13.02
C ASP A 340 20.93 21.29 -12.82
N ASP A 341 22.09 21.08 -13.48
CA ASP A 341 23.26 21.96 -13.51
C ASP A 341 23.85 22.27 -12.11
N VAL A 342 23.82 21.31 -11.19
CA VAL A 342 24.36 21.47 -9.83
C VAL A 342 25.78 20.95 -9.73
N LEU A 343 26.60 21.64 -8.90
CA LEU A 343 27.97 21.22 -8.63
C LEU A 343 27.95 19.87 -7.90
N SER A 344 28.64 18.89 -8.47
CA SER A 344 28.62 17.53 -7.94
C SER A 344 30.00 16.91 -7.85
N VAL A 345 30.13 16.04 -6.87
CA VAL A 345 31.36 15.26 -6.61
C VAL A 345 30.98 13.80 -6.39
N PRO A 346 31.90 12.85 -6.68
CA PRO A 346 31.67 11.44 -6.34
C PRO A 346 31.39 11.25 -4.84
N ILE A 347 30.41 10.41 -4.47
CA ILE A 347 30.06 10.16 -3.07
C ILE A 347 31.28 9.76 -2.23
N ASN A 348 32.19 8.96 -2.80
CA ASN A 348 33.40 8.49 -2.13
C ASN A 348 34.40 9.59 -1.74
N SER A 349 34.24 10.81 -2.26
CA SER A 349 35.09 11.96 -1.94
C SER A 349 34.65 12.72 -0.70
N VAL A 350 33.41 12.53 -0.26
CA VAL A 350 32.86 13.17 0.94
C VAL A 350 33.06 12.26 2.14
N SER A 351 33.58 12.81 3.22
CA SER A 351 33.74 12.08 4.49
C SER A 351 33.26 12.91 5.67
N ALA A 352 32.73 12.24 6.70
CA ALA A 352 32.35 12.88 7.95
C ALA A 352 33.53 12.89 8.93
N ARG A 353 33.83 14.06 9.49
CA ARG A 353 34.89 14.27 10.49
C ARG A 353 34.31 14.91 11.73
N VAL A 354 35.01 14.74 12.87
CA VAL A 354 34.64 15.41 14.11
C VAL A 354 34.90 16.92 13.97
N LYS A 355 33.91 17.74 14.30
CA LYS A 355 33.95 19.19 14.18
C LYS A 355 35.21 19.79 14.82
N GLY A 356 35.93 20.62 14.06
CA GLY A 356 37.15 21.25 14.52
C GLY A 356 38.36 20.32 14.68
N SER A 357 38.30 19.06 14.20
CA SER A 357 39.45 18.15 14.26
C SER A 357 39.58 17.33 12.96
N ASP A 358 40.78 16.74 12.76
CA ASP A 358 41.01 15.80 11.66
C ASP A 358 40.71 14.35 12.04
N LYS A 359 40.13 14.11 13.23
CA LYS A 359 39.86 12.76 13.72
C LYS A 359 38.66 12.15 12.99
N SER A 360 38.80 10.88 12.64
CA SER A 360 37.68 10.10 12.11
C SER A 360 36.70 9.69 13.22
N ILE A 361 35.47 9.33 12.85
CA ILE A 361 34.45 8.81 13.78
C ILE A 361 34.98 7.59 14.54
N GLU A 362 35.80 6.73 13.89
CA GLU A 362 36.37 5.55 14.51
C GLU A 362 37.46 5.90 15.53
N ASP A 363 38.23 6.95 15.29
CA ASP A 363 39.26 7.40 16.24
C ASP A 363 38.60 7.94 17.51
N LYS A 364 37.50 8.70 17.39
CA LYS A 364 36.73 9.18 18.53
C LYS A 364 36.12 8.00 19.32
N LYS A 365 35.51 7.02 18.65
CA LYS A 365 34.99 5.81 19.31
C LYS A 365 36.07 5.01 20.06
N LYS A 366 37.31 5.00 19.57
CA LYS A 366 38.45 4.35 20.27
C LYS A 366 38.92 5.13 21.47
N GLU A 367 38.91 6.47 21.41
CA GLU A 367 39.26 7.33 22.57
C GLU A 367 38.18 7.24 23.66
N ASP A 368 36.91 7.27 23.29
CA ASP A 368 35.79 7.13 24.24
C ASP A 368 35.78 5.77 24.95
N LYS A 369 36.19 4.71 24.23
CA LYS A 369 36.37 3.36 24.84
C LYS A 369 37.59 3.29 25.80
N LYS A 370 38.63 4.09 25.57
CA LYS A 370 39.82 4.13 26.44
C LYS A 370 39.60 4.97 27.69
N ASN A 371 38.68 5.92 27.68
CA ASN A 371 38.42 6.84 28.81
C ASN A 371 37.24 6.43 29.70
N LYS A 372 36.59 5.26 29.46
CA LYS A 372 35.64 4.71 30.44
C LYS A 372 36.41 3.98 31.53
N PRO A 373 36.23 4.34 32.85
CA PRO A 373 36.70 3.54 33.96
C PRO A 373 36.09 2.15 33.90
N ASN A 374 36.90 1.12 34.20
CA ASN A 374 36.45 -0.26 34.38
C ASN A 374 35.37 -0.30 35.45
N ASP A 375 34.12 -0.41 35.06
CA ASP A 375 33.05 -0.85 35.95
C ASP A 375 32.46 -2.11 35.32
N ASP A 376 32.70 -3.22 36.01
CA ASP A 376 32.26 -4.55 35.62
C ASP A 376 30.73 -4.61 35.69
N GLN A 377 30.08 -4.61 34.49
CA GLN A 377 28.80 -5.29 34.29
C GLN A 377 28.59 -5.50 32.78
N ASP A 378 28.75 -6.75 32.36
CA ASP A 378 28.35 -7.30 31.09
C ASP A 378 26.86 -7.06 30.85
N ASN A 379 26.52 -6.03 30.06
CA ASN A 379 25.21 -5.86 29.48
C ASN A 379 25.41 -5.73 27.95
N PRO A 380 25.06 -6.75 27.13
CA PRO A 380 25.34 -6.77 25.68
C PRO A 380 24.60 -5.71 24.88
N ASP A 381 23.61 -5.02 25.45
CA ASP A 381 22.72 -4.09 24.71
C ASP A 381 23.17 -2.62 24.67
N ASN A 382 24.35 -2.28 25.18
CA ASN A 382 24.81 -0.88 25.30
C ASN A 382 25.94 -0.50 24.32
N ASN A 383 26.00 -1.13 23.14
CA ASN A 383 27.05 -0.86 22.13
C ASN A 383 26.73 0.24 21.12
N ASN A 384 25.62 0.97 21.25
CA ASN A 384 25.29 2.13 20.42
C ASN A 384 25.58 3.44 21.18
N ALA A 385 26.88 3.77 21.34
CA ALA A 385 27.25 5.16 21.56
C ALA A 385 26.97 5.93 20.26
N THR A 386 25.77 6.49 20.14
CA THR A 386 25.39 7.44 19.08
C THR A 386 26.25 8.68 19.26
N VAL A 387 27.23 8.87 18.37
CA VAL A 387 27.90 10.15 18.22
C VAL A 387 26.82 11.15 17.77
N ASN A 388 26.56 12.21 18.55
CA ASN A 388 25.58 13.22 18.19
C ASN A 388 25.94 13.79 16.80
N SER A 389 24.97 13.81 15.90
CA SER A 389 25.14 14.32 14.53
C SER A 389 25.64 15.77 14.49
N ASP A 390 25.37 16.56 15.54
CA ASP A 390 25.79 17.96 15.69
C ASP A 390 27.31 18.13 15.92
N GLU A 391 28.04 17.05 16.19
CA GLU A 391 29.49 17.03 16.37
C GLU A 391 30.24 16.62 15.11
N LEU A 392 29.55 16.36 14.00
CA LEU A 392 30.14 15.94 12.73
C LEU A 392 30.07 17.07 11.69
N GLU A 393 31.12 17.19 10.88
CA GLU A 393 31.18 18.06 9.71
C GLU A 393 31.52 17.23 8.47
N GLU A 394 30.86 17.55 7.35
CA GLU A 394 31.14 16.96 6.05
C GLU A 394 32.31 17.67 5.40
N VAL A 395 33.31 16.92 4.96
CA VAL A 395 34.54 17.47 4.42
C VAL A 395 34.94 16.76 3.13
N VAL A 396 35.59 17.53 2.25
CA VAL A 396 36.21 17.04 1.02
C VAL A 396 37.67 17.48 1.01
N PHE A 397 38.55 16.66 0.47
CA PHE A 397 39.97 16.99 0.31
C PHE A 397 40.24 17.49 -1.09
N VAL A 398 40.56 18.80 -1.22
CA VAL A 398 40.87 19.46 -2.48
C VAL A 398 42.38 19.41 -2.71
N LEU A 399 42.80 18.94 -3.88
CA LEU A 399 44.20 18.91 -4.28
C LEU A 399 44.66 20.32 -4.64
N GLN A 400 45.75 20.79 -4.01
CA GLN A 400 46.40 22.04 -4.31
C GLN A 400 47.52 21.86 -5.34
N LYS A 401 47.92 22.96 -5.97
CA LYS A 401 49.00 22.99 -6.98
C LYS A 401 50.38 22.54 -6.45
N ASP A 402 50.57 22.58 -5.14
CA ASP A 402 51.79 22.14 -4.44
C ASP A 402 51.81 20.62 -4.12
N GLY A 403 50.82 19.87 -4.59
CA GLY A 403 50.69 18.41 -4.33
C GLY A 403 50.22 18.06 -2.92
N LYS A 404 49.69 19.02 -2.18
CA LYS A 404 49.09 18.83 -0.87
C LYS A 404 47.56 18.87 -0.98
N VAL A 405 46.89 18.22 -0.04
CA VAL A 405 45.45 18.28 0.08
C VAL A 405 45.04 19.30 1.12
N LYS A 406 44.03 20.10 0.80
CA LYS A 406 43.36 21.03 1.72
C LYS A 406 42.02 20.45 2.14
N LYS A 407 41.80 20.31 3.45
CA LYS A 407 40.50 19.99 4.00
C LYS A 407 39.54 21.15 3.81
N THR A 408 38.46 20.95 3.11
CA THR A 408 37.40 21.92 2.87
C THR A 408 36.08 21.39 3.42
N ILE A 409 35.47 22.21 4.32
CA ILE A 409 34.16 21.90 4.86
C ILE A 409 33.13 22.20 3.76
N VAL A 410 32.24 21.23 3.52
CA VAL A 410 31.20 21.33 2.50
C VAL A 410 29.82 21.13 3.12
N LYS A 411 28.82 21.69 2.47
CA LYS A 411 27.42 21.37 2.76
C LYS A 411 26.86 20.61 1.56
N THR A 412 26.41 19.39 1.80
CA THR A 412 25.85 18.52 0.76
C THR A 412 24.36 18.78 0.54
N GLY A 413 23.86 18.38 -0.62
CA GLY A 413 22.47 18.44 -1.01
C GLY A 413 21.92 17.04 -1.33
N ILE A 414 21.21 16.91 -2.46
CA ILE A 414 20.70 15.63 -2.93
C ILE A 414 21.82 14.74 -3.49
N GLN A 415 21.60 13.45 -3.48
CA GLN A 415 22.56 12.48 -4.01
C GLN A 415 21.90 11.44 -4.92
N ASP A 416 22.66 10.97 -5.89
CA ASP A 416 22.32 9.76 -6.66
C ASP A 416 23.22 8.58 -6.25
N ILE A 417 23.25 7.49 -7.04
CA ILE A 417 24.05 6.30 -6.76
C ILE A 417 25.57 6.59 -6.75
N ASN A 418 26.05 7.59 -7.52
CA ASN A 418 27.45 7.84 -7.75
C ASN A 418 27.94 9.22 -7.28
N TYR A 419 27.06 10.21 -7.31
CA TYR A 419 27.40 11.61 -7.10
C TYR A 419 26.52 12.26 -6.03
N ILE A 420 27.09 13.22 -5.34
CA ILE A 420 26.41 14.04 -4.34
C ILE A 420 26.55 15.52 -4.71
N GLU A 421 25.46 16.27 -4.57
CA GLU A 421 25.41 17.70 -4.78
C GLU A 421 26.18 18.43 -3.67
N ILE A 422 26.95 19.45 -4.04
CA ILE A 422 27.61 20.38 -3.11
C ILE A 422 26.96 21.74 -3.20
N LEU A 423 26.29 22.12 -2.12
CA LEU A 423 25.62 23.43 -2.01
C LEU A 423 26.61 24.57 -1.73
N ASN A 424 27.60 24.32 -0.87
CA ASN A 424 28.61 25.29 -0.48
C ASN A 424 29.96 24.60 -0.18
N GLY A 425 31.05 25.35 -0.39
CA GLY A 425 32.41 24.95 0.02
C GLY A 425 33.34 24.57 -1.12
N LEU A 426 32.86 24.37 -2.35
CA LEU A 426 33.68 24.04 -3.52
C LEU A 426 33.34 24.92 -4.71
N ASN A 427 34.29 25.07 -5.65
CA ASN A 427 34.10 25.72 -6.92
C ASN A 427 34.14 24.69 -8.08
N ALA A 428 33.47 25.05 -9.18
CA ALA A 428 33.54 24.22 -10.39
C ALA A 428 34.98 24.18 -10.91
N GLY A 429 35.48 22.96 -11.16
CA GLY A 429 36.85 22.73 -11.61
C GLY A 429 37.86 22.40 -10.51
N ASP A 430 37.49 22.48 -9.23
CA ASP A 430 38.34 22.07 -8.13
C ASP A 430 38.62 20.56 -8.27
N GLU A 431 39.88 20.16 -8.06
CA GLU A 431 40.32 18.76 -8.16
C GLU A 431 40.24 18.13 -6.76
N ILE A 432 39.40 17.12 -6.62
CA ILE A 432 39.06 16.48 -5.35
C ILE A 432 39.59 15.06 -5.30
N VAL A 433 39.96 14.62 -4.10
CA VAL A 433 40.42 13.25 -3.85
C VAL A 433 39.18 12.32 -3.77
N THR A 434 39.16 11.29 -4.63
CA THR A 434 38.05 10.32 -4.73
C THR A 434 38.38 8.93 -4.22
N GLY A 435 39.65 8.65 -3.97
CA GLY A 435 40.04 7.33 -3.52
C GLY A 435 41.52 7.19 -3.15
N PRO A 436 41.87 6.07 -2.52
CA PRO A 436 41.01 4.98 -2.02
C PRO A 436 40.19 5.43 -0.80
N TYR A 437 39.00 4.83 -0.58
CA TYR A 437 38.08 5.21 0.50
C TYR A 437 38.77 5.30 1.88
N ASN A 438 39.63 4.34 2.23
CA ASN A 438 40.37 4.37 3.48
C ASN A 438 41.29 5.60 3.63
N ALA A 439 41.86 6.11 2.52
CA ALA A 439 42.65 7.33 2.56
C ALA A 439 41.75 8.54 2.86
N VAL A 440 40.63 8.70 2.15
CA VAL A 440 39.70 9.82 2.32
C VAL A 440 39.02 9.77 3.69
N SER A 441 38.58 8.58 4.14
CA SER A 441 37.79 8.46 5.38
C SER A 441 38.65 8.46 6.66
N LYS A 442 39.93 8.00 6.61
CA LYS A 442 40.71 7.78 7.82
C LYS A 442 42.12 8.43 7.82
N THR A 443 42.85 8.35 6.69
CA THR A 443 44.29 8.62 6.69
C THR A 443 44.62 10.10 6.38
N LEU A 444 43.89 10.72 5.44
CA LEU A 444 44.18 12.07 5.00
C LEU A 444 43.85 13.10 6.08
N LYS A 445 44.77 14.04 6.27
CA LYS A 445 44.64 15.20 7.13
C LYS A 445 44.96 16.46 6.31
N ASP A 446 44.58 17.62 6.84
CA ASP A 446 44.88 18.88 6.20
C ASP A 446 46.42 19.03 5.99
N GLY A 447 46.81 19.46 4.78
CA GLY A 447 48.21 19.68 4.40
C GLY A 447 49.03 18.44 4.05
N ASN A 448 48.42 17.21 4.06
CA ASN A 448 49.16 16.00 3.69
C ASN A 448 49.56 16.01 2.23
N LYS A 449 50.82 15.57 1.92
CA LYS A 449 51.25 15.34 0.54
C LYS A 449 50.61 14.10 -0.03
N VAL A 450 50.12 14.16 -1.25
CA VAL A 450 49.54 13.08 -1.99
C VAL A 450 50.18 12.87 -3.35
N LYS A 451 50.15 11.64 -3.86
CA LYS A 451 50.60 11.30 -5.19
C LYS A 451 49.40 10.89 -6.02
N VAL A 452 49.01 11.66 -6.99
CA VAL A 452 47.90 11.33 -7.88
C VAL A 452 48.29 10.16 -8.79
N VAL A 453 47.44 9.14 -8.79
CA VAL A 453 47.58 7.97 -9.66
C VAL A 453 46.23 7.65 -10.30
N PRO A 454 46.19 7.13 -11.52
CA PRO A 454 44.96 6.67 -12.14
C PRO A 454 44.28 5.60 -11.28
N LYS A 455 42.92 5.57 -11.34
CA LYS A 455 42.09 4.61 -10.54
C LYS A 455 42.59 3.16 -10.66
N ASP A 456 43.02 2.76 -11.85
CA ASP A 456 43.47 1.40 -12.16
C ASP A 456 44.80 1.02 -11.45
N LYS A 457 45.63 2.02 -11.10
CA LYS A 457 46.93 1.81 -10.45
C LYS A 457 46.93 2.09 -8.94
N LEU A 458 45.78 2.33 -8.35
CA LEU A 458 45.64 2.60 -6.90
C LEU A 458 46.04 1.39 -6.03
N PHE A 459 45.87 0.18 -6.54
CA PHE A 459 46.10 -1.08 -5.82
C PHE A 459 47.31 -1.87 -6.34
N GLU A 460 48.03 -1.34 -7.32
CA GLU A 460 49.32 -1.90 -7.71
C GLU A 460 50.37 -1.64 -6.60
N LYS A 461 50.99 -2.73 -6.09
CA LYS A 461 52.03 -2.68 -5.04
C LYS A 461 53.30 -2.07 -5.56
#